data_cd79a7d92b61f4ea7a1561c09ac5de4c
#
_entry.id   cd79a7d92b61f4ea7a1561c09ac5de4c
#
_cell.length_a   1.000
_cell.length_b   1.000
_cell.length_c   1.000
_cell.angle_alpha   90.00
_cell.angle_beta   90.00
_cell.angle_gamma   90.00
#
_symmetry.space_group_name_H-M   'P 1'
#
loop_
_entity.id
_entity.type
_entity.pdbx_description
1 polymer ?
#
loop_
_entity_poly.entity_id
_entity_poly.type
_entity_poly.pdbx_seq_one_letter_code
_entity_poly.pdbx_strand_id
1 'polypeptide(L)'
;MIPMTTEKKKLCLSLLGIFFVIFILNSLMARSAGDDYVYSFMWEGHSMYEPLSADARRIAGFSDIAVSAWSYFLTWGGRIVAQAMAMFFLWMPRGVFNVAIALTVVLLVLLMQWTARGGKVTMELPAKSVLITGFFLWAFQANFCGIFIWLDGSCNYLWPMVFLLAWLLPYIRHYMTDGEARYGGWLSPLLFLLGLLAGNGNENTLCWIGLFGLFYLYHIYKKGEMQLWMLAGFAGLSIGYGFLMLAPGNLVRMEESGESFRLFQFSVKAFVAIWFHTMLLSPFYFYLMKAFRKRRELCAISGGRKYVRLSLWFLSASLLFEIIMCLSPEFPFRSLFPSTIFCLTAALLMQHAADRAGASPVRLPGAGVMKRLATLYFAFTFAMTFWIFVENARWFDHWLGEAEAMRGTPAILSITERPPYEEELWTYLTGFHHYAVGLKSDPAHWGNAAMARFYDIGGE
;
A
#
# COMPACT_ATOMS: atom_id res chain seq x y z
N MET A 1 0.57 -38.65 -2.55
CA MET A 1 1.07 -37.28 -2.34
C MET A 1 2.58 -37.26 -2.41
N ILE A 2 3.16 -36.50 -3.33
CA ILE A 2 4.64 -36.35 -3.42
C ILE A 2 5.08 -35.56 -2.18
N PRO A 3 6.03 -36.01 -1.37
CA PRO A 3 6.47 -35.35 -0.18
C PRO A 3 7.09 -33.95 -0.56
N MET A 4 6.60 -32.91 0.08
CA MET A 4 7.18 -31.56 -0.11
C MET A 4 8.65 -31.53 0.30
N THR A 5 9.50 -30.97 -0.56
CA THR A 5 10.91 -30.77 -0.25
C THR A 5 11.10 -29.86 0.95
N THR A 6 12.20 -29.98 1.67
CA THR A 6 12.52 -29.15 2.85
C THR A 6 12.47 -27.65 2.53
N GLU A 7 12.93 -27.21 1.35
CA GLU A 7 12.91 -25.80 0.94
C GLU A 7 11.49 -25.30 0.68
N LYS A 8 10.60 -26.10 0.08
CA LYS A 8 9.18 -25.75 -0.07
C LYS A 8 8.48 -25.61 1.28
N LYS A 9 8.78 -26.51 2.24
CA LYS A 9 8.25 -26.39 3.61
C LYS A 9 8.68 -25.07 4.28
N LYS A 10 9.97 -24.72 4.17
CA LYS A 10 10.49 -23.45 4.72
C LYS A 10 9.82 -22.24 4.07
N LEU A 11 9.61 -22.26 2.76
CA LEU A 11 8.90 -21.19 2.04
C LEU A 11 7.46 -21.06 2.54
N CYS A 12 6.71 -22.16 2.62
CA CYS A 12 5.33 -22.13 3.15
C CYS A 12 5.28 -21.58 4.57
N LEU A 13 6.17 -22.03 5.46
CA LEU A 13 6.25 -21.52 6.82
C LEU A 13 6.57 -20.02 6.87
N SER A 14 7.42 -19.52 5.96
CA SER A 14 7.75 -18.10 5.88
C SER A 14 6.55 -17.26 5.44
N LEU A 15 5.80 -17.72 4.43
CA LEU A 15 4.59 -17.05 3.96
C LEU A 15 3.48 -17.09 5.01
N LEU A 16 3.30 -18.23 5.69
CA LEU A 16 2.37 -18.34 6.82
C LEU A 16 2.76 -17.43 7.98
N GLY A 17 4.05 -17.32 8.30
CA GLY A 17 4.52 -16.38 9.33
C GLY A 17 4.16 -14.93 9.01
N ILE A 18 4.38 -14.48 7.76
CA ILE A 18 3.99 -13.13 7.31
C ILE A 18 2.46 -12.96 7.39
N PHE A 19 1.70 -13.96 6.91
CA PHE A 19 0.24 -13.96 7.00
C PHE A 19 -0.23 -13.78 8.44
N PHE A 20 0.26 -14.60 9.38
CA PHE A 20 -0.21 -14.57 10.76
C PHE A 20 0.18 -13.30 11.50
N VAL A 21 1.35 -12.69 11.22
CA VAL A 21 1.72 -11.38 11.79
C VAL A 21 0.66 -10.33 11.45
N ILE A 22 0.30 -10.23 10.18
CA ILE A 22 -0.70 -9.24 9.70
C ILE A 22 -2.11 -9.60 10.19
N PHE A 23 -2.49 -10.87 10.11
CA PHE A 23 -3.80 -11.35 10.53
C PHE A 23 -4.06 -11.09 12.02
N ILE A 24 -3.10 -11.41 12.88
CA ILE A 24 -3.23 -11.21 14.34
C ILE A 24 -3.38 -9.73 14.67
N LEU A 25 -2.52 -8.86 14.11
CA LEU A 25 -2.62 -7.43 14.37
C LEU A 25 -3.95 -6.85 13.88
N ASN A 26 -4.42 -7.22 12.68
CA ASN A 26 -5.72 -6.78 12.20
C ASN A 26 -6.90 -7.33 13.02
N SER A 27 -6.77 -8.52 13.60
CA SER A 27 -7.81 -9.11 14.44
C SER A 27 -7.94 -8.44 15.80
N LEU A 28 -6.86 -7.81 16.29
CA LEU A 28 -6.86 -7.02 17.52
C LEU A 28 -7.42 -5.61 17.32
N MET A 29 -7.41 -5.10 16.06
CA MET A 29 -7.88 -3.75 15.81
C MET A 29 -9.40 -3.64 15.77
N ALA A 30 -9.91 -2.58 16.35
CA ALA A 30 -11.31 -2.19 16.18
C ALA A 30 -11.60 -1.86 14.70
N ARG A 31 -12.88 -1.90 14.35
CA ARG A 31 -13.32 -1.80 12.96
C ARG A 31 -12.86 -0.53 12.27
N SER A 32 -12.86 0.60 12.97
CA SER A 32 -13.00 1.83 12.24
C SER A 32 -12.18 2.95 12.84
N ALA A 33 -11.62 3.77 11.99
CA ALA A 33 -11.07 5.05 12.34
C ALA A 33 -11.64 6.09 11.38
N GLY A 34 -12.14 7.18 11.90
CA GLY A 34 -12.54 8.34 11.12
C GLY A 34 -13.38 8.02 9.87
N ASP A 35 -12.74 8.01 8.73
CA ASP A 35 -13.33 7.83 7.41
C ASP A 35 -14.12 6.52 7.26
N ASP A 36 -13.69 5.43 7.92
CA ASP A 36 -14.37 4.13 7.83
C ASP A 36 -15.84 4.22 8.30
N TYR A 37 -16.13 5.06 9.31
CA TYR A 37 -17.50 5.24 9.77
C TYR A 37 -18.37 5.91 8.71
N VAL A 38 -17.87 6.97 8.06
CA VAL A 38 -18.57 7.66 6.99
C VAL A 38 -18.82 6.72 5.81
N TYR A 39 -17.81 5.98 5.37
CA TYR A 39 -17.93 5.05 4.23
C TYR A 39 -18.77 3.80 4.53
N SER A 40 -19.19 3.59 5.77
CA SER A 40 -20.16 2.55 6.12
C SER A 40 -21.59 2.91 5.73
N PHE A 41 -21.83 4.18 5.40
CA PHE A 41 -23.12 4.70 4.96
C PHE A 41 -23.12 4.97 3.45
N MET A 42 -24.33 5.08 2.88
CA MET A 42 -24.51 5.48 1.50
C MET A 42 -23.91 6.87 1.29
N TRP A 43 -23.08 7.00 0.27
CA TRP A 43 -22.56 8.30 -0.14
C TRP A 43 -23.58 8.97 -1.09
N GLU A 44 -24.24 10.01 -0.61
CA GLU A 44 -25.33 10.69 -1.31
C GLU A 44 -24.97 12.12 -1.74
N GLY A 45 -23.67 12.40 -1.90
CA GLY A 45 -23.19 13.70 -2.36
C GLY A 45 -22.88 14.69 -1.24
N HIS A 46 -22.78 14.23 0.01
CA HIS A 46 -22.36 15.05 1.14
C HIS A 46 -20.83 15.25 1.15
N SER A 47 -20.38 16.29 1.84
CA SER A 47 -18.97 16.49 2.15
C SER A 47 -18.50 15.49 3.23
N MET A 48 -17.23 15.08 3.17
CA MET A 48 -16.61 14.29 4.26
C MET A 48 -16.61 15.04 5.59
N TYR A 49 -16.59 16.37 5.54
CA TYR A 49 -16.46 17.23 6.73
C TYR A 49 -17.81 17.64 7.33
N GLU A 50 -18.91 17.21 6.72
CA GLU A 50 -20.26 17.45 7.22
C GLU A 50 -20.77 16.26 8.03
N PRO A 51 -21.60 16.49 9.07
CA PRO A 51 -22.31 15.43 9.74
C PRO A 51 -23.19 14.63 8.78
N LEU A 52 -23.25 13.32 8.97
CA LEU A 52 -24.18 12.47 8.21
C LEU A 52 -25.63 12.90 8.51
N SER A 53 -26.47 12.88 7.48
CA SER A 53 -27.89 13.22 7.63
C SER A 53 -28.61 12.25 8.57
N ALA A 54 -29.73 12.69 9.19
CA ALA A 54 -30.52 11.89 10.11
C ALA A 54 -31.10 10.62 9.44
N ASP A 55 -31.35 10.65 8.14
CA ASP A 55 -31.86 9.56 7.32
C ASP A 55 -30.74 8.74 6.61
N ALA A 56 -29.47 9.03 6.90
CA ALA A 56 -28.34 8.31 6.31
C ALA A 56 -28.48 6.80 6.52
N ARG A 57 -28.47 6.05 5.43
CA ARG A 57 -28.65 4.61 5.38
C ARG A 57 -27.32 3.87 5.24
N ARG A 58 -27.12 2.80 6.00
CA ARG A 58 -25.94 1.93 5.85
C ARG A 58 -25.97 1.20 4.51
N ILE A 59 -24.78 0.94 3.98
CA ILE A 59 -24.57 0.07 2.84
C ILE A 59 -25.04 -1.34 3.19
N ALA A 60 -25.92 -1.91 2.37
CA ALA A 60 -26.52 -3.22 2.57
C ALA A 60 -26.26 -4.21 1.41
N GLY A 61 -25.61 -3.78 0.31
CA GLY A 61 -25.36 -4.65 -0.82
C GLY A 61 -24.53 -4.02 -1.94
N PHE A 62 -24.26 -4.80 -2.98
CA PHE A 62 -23.47 -4.37 -4.14
C PHE A 62 -24.09 -3.19 -4.91
N SER A 63 -25.42 -3.12 -5.00
CA SER A 63 -26.11 -1.98 -5.61
C SER A 63 -25.81 -0.68 -4.88
N ASP A 64 -25.83 -0.72 -3.55
CA ASP A 64 -25.53 0.43 -2.72
C ASP A 64 -24.09 0.88 -2.90
N ILE A 65 -23.13 -0.08 -2.94
CA ILE A 65 -21.72 0.21 -3.20
C ILE A 65 -21.57 0.88 -4.57
N ALA A 66 -22.23 0.37 -5.61
CA ALA A 66 -22.11 0.94 -6.96
C ALA A 66 -22.66 2.37 -7.02
N VAL A 67 -23.84 2.62 -6.43
CA VAL A 67 -24.44 3.95 -6.36
C VAL A 67 -23.57 4.90 -5.55
N SER A 68 -23.12 4.49 -4.36
CA SER A 68 -22.26 5.29 -3.48
C SER A 68 -20.91 5.62 -4.12
N ALA A 69 -20.27 4.64 -4.76
CA ALA A 69 -18.98 4.85 -5.42
C ALA A 69 -19.11 5.80 -6.62
N TRP A 70 -20.23 5.73 -7.36
CA TRP A 70 -20.50 6.66 -8.44
C TRP A 70 -20.80 8.07 -7.93
N SER A 71 -21.62 8.22 -6.89
CA SER A 71 -21.89 9.50 -6.24
C SER A 71 -20.60 10.11 -5.68
N TYR A 72 -19.77 9.31 -5.00
CA TYR A 72 -18.43 9.72 -4.52
C TYR A 72 -17.56 10.26 -5.66
N PHE A 73 -17.54 9.58 -6.82
CA PHE A 73 -16.78 10.02 -7.99
C PHE A 73 -17.23 11.41 -8.48
N LEU A 74 -18.52 11.67 -8.45
CA LEU A 74 -19.08 12.94 -8.90
C LEU A 74 -18.88 14.09 -7.90
N THR A 75 -18.84 13.77 -6.59
CA THR A 75 -18.94 14.80 -5.53
C THR A 75 -17.74 14.91 -4.62
N TRP A 76 -16.82 13.92 -4.60
CA TRP A 76 -15.70 13.94 -3.65
C TRP A 76 -14.34 13.60 -4.23
N GLY A 77 -14.21 12.57 -5.05
CA GLY A 77 -12.90 12.22 -5.58
C GLY A 77 -12.84 11.04 -6.55
N GLY A 78 -11.70 10.93 -7.24
CA GLY A 78 -11.51 10.00 -8.36
C GLY A 78 -11.13 8.56 -8.00
N ARG A 79 -10.83 8.25 -6.73
CA ARG A 79 -10.37 6.91 -6.28
C ARG A 79 -11.52 5.91 -6.14
N ILE A 80 -12.35 5.80 -7.18
CA ILE A 80 -13.58 5.00 -7.17
C ILE A 80 -13.33 3.52 -6.82
N VAL A 81 -12.23 2.92 -7.30
CA VAL A 81 -11.88 1.52 -7.00
C VAL A 81 -11.56 1.34 -5.53
N ALA A 82 -10.73 2.22 -4.95
CA ALA A 82 -10.36 2.15 -3.54
C ALA A 82 -11.59 2.32 -2.63
N GLN A 83 -12.46 3.27 -2.95
CA GLN A 83 -13.68 3.53 -2.16
C GLN A 83 -14.70 2.40 -2.28
N ALA A 84 -14.92 1.86 -3.47
CA ALA A 84 -15.80 0.69 -3.64
C ALA A 84 -15.28 -0.52 -2.85
N MET A 85 -13.96 -0.73 -2.81
CA MET A 85 -13.35 -1.78 -1.99
C MET A 85 -13.49 -1.50 -0.49
N ALA A 86 -13.29 -0.26 -0.03
CA ALA A 86 -13.49 0.11 1.36
C ALA A 86 -14.94 -0.14 1.80
N MET A 87 -15.90 0.35 1.03
CA MET A 87 -17.33 0.11 1.26
C MET A 87 -17.68 -1.38 1.29
N PHE A 88 -17.11 -2.18 0.39
CA PHE A 88 -17.29 -3.63 0.37
C PHE A 88 -16.78 -4.29 1.66
N PHE A 89 -15.57 -3.97 2.11
CA PHE A 89 -15.02 -4.55 3.33
C PHE A 89 -15.69 -4.03 4.61
N LEU A 90 -16.22 -2.81 4.59
CA LEU A 90 -17.02 -2.26 5.71
C LEU A 90 -18.39 -2.91 5.81
N TRP A 91 -19.00 -3.30 4.68
CA TRP A 91 -20.23 -4.06 4.65
C TRP A 91 -20.01 -5.52 5.11
N MET A 92 -18.89 -6.14 4.77
CA MET A 92 -18.58 -7.53 5.14
C MET A 92 -18.22 -7.69 6.64
N PRO A 93 -18.39 -8.89 7.21
CA PRO A 93 -17.84 -9.21 8.53
C PRO A 93 -16.31 -8.92 8.58
N ARG A 94 -15.84 -8.31 9.67
CA ARG A 94 -14.43 -7.91 9.82
C ARG A 94 -13.43 -9.02 9.52
N GLY A 95 -13.74 -10.27 9.85
CA GLY A 95 -12.90 -11.43 9.55
C GLY A 95 -12.55 -11.58 8.07
N VAL A 96 -13.47 -11.16 7.16
CA VAL A 96 -13.21 -11.19 5.70
C VAL A 96 -12.08 -10.23 5.35
N PHE A 97 -12.10 -9.01 5.89
CA PHE A 97 -11.02 -8.05 5.69
C PHE A 97 -9.70 -8.55 6.30
N ASN A 98 -9.72 -9.08 7.53
CA ASN A 98 -8.51 -9.55 8.21
C ASN A 98 -7.79 -10.66 7.42
N VAL A 99 -8.53 -11.57 6.81
CA VAL A 99 -7.96 -12.61 5.94
C VAL A 99 -7.48 -11.99 4.63
N ALA A 100 -8.30 -11.16 3.99
CA ALA A 100 -7.99 -10.55 2.70
C ALA A 100 -6.71 -9.70 2.76
N ILE A 101 -6.57 -8.85 3.78
CA ILE A 101 -5.39 -8.00 3.92
C ILE A 101 -4.11 -8.82 4.19
N ALA A 102 -4.19 -9.84 5.02
CA ALA A 102 -3.05 -10.73 5.28
C ALA A 102 -2.59 -11.47 4.03
N LEU A 103 -3.52 -11.98 3.22
CA LEU A 103 -3.23 -12.57 1.91
C LEU A 103 -2.65 -11.55 0.94
N THR A 104 -3.14 -10.32 0.95
CA THR A 104 -2.66 -9.22 0.08
C THR A 104 -1.21 -8.86 0.40
N VAL A 105 -0.82 -8.83 1.68
CA VAL A 105 0.59 -8.60 2.07
C VAL A 105 1.49 -9.75 1.63
N VAL A 106 1.03 -10.99 1.77
CA VAL A 106 1.74 -12.17 1.23
C VAL A 106 1.91 -12.04 -0.28
N LEU A 107 0.86 -11.65 -1.00
CA LEU A 107 0.91 -11.44 -2.45
C LEU A 107 1.87 -10.29 -2.82
N LEU A 108 1.87 -9.18 -2.07
CA LEU A 108 2.84 -8.10 -2.27
C LEU A 108 4.28 -8.62 -2.19
N VAL A 109 4.60 -9.40 -1.15
CA VAL A 109 5.94 -10.00 -1.00
C VAL A 109 6.29 -10.92 -2.18
N LEU A 110 5.34 -11.74 -2.64
CA LEU A 110 5.53 -12.58 -3.81
C LEU A 110 5.75 -11.78 -5.09
N LEU A 111 4.96 -10.73 -5.31
CA LEU A 111 5.10 -9.84 -6.47
C LEU A 111 6.47 -9.13 -6.49
N MET A 112 6.95 -8.64 -5.34
CA MET A 112 8.29 -8.07 -5.21
C MET A 112 9.37 -9.12 -5.54
N GLN A 113 9.23 -10.35 -5.04
CA GLN A 113 10.16 -11.44 -5.31
C GLN A 113 10.15 -11.89 -6.78
N TRP A 114 8.98 -11.96 -7.41
CA TRP A 114 8.87 -12.28 -8.85
C TRP A 114 9.44 -11.16 -9.71
N THR A 115 9.17 -9.91 -9.36
CA THR A 115 9.78 -8.74 -10.03
C THR A 115 11.30 -8.80 -9.93
N ALA A 116 11.84 -9.04 -8.74
CA ALA A 116 13.28 -9.17 -8.52
C ALA A 116 13.94 -10.31 -9.34
N ARG A 117 13.15 -11.30 -9.75
CA ARG A 117 13.58 -12.41 -10.63
C ARG A 117 13.21 -12.20 -12.08
N GLY A 118 13.05 -10.96 -12.50
CA GLY A 118 12.76 -10.62 -13.89
C GLY A 118 11.36 -11.02 -14.35
N GLY A 119 10.36 -10.89 -13.48
CA GLY A 119 8.96 -11.19 -13.79
C GLY A 119 8.63 -12.69 -13.89
N LYS A 120 9.51 -13.58 -13.43
CA LYS A 120 9.25 -15.03 -13.42
C LYS A 120 8.35 -15.39 -12.25
N VAL A 121 7.10 -15.74 -12.53
CA VAL A 121 6.16 -16.28 -11.54
C VAL A 121 6.55 -17.70 -11.18
N THR A 122 6.95 -17.95 -9.95
CA THR A 122 7.41 -19.27 -9.48
C THR A 122 7.28 -19.37 -7.96
N MET A 123 7.03 -20.58 -7.46
CA MET A 123 7.12 -20.89 -6.03
C MET A 123 8.50 -21.47 -5.66
N GLU A 124 9.47 -21.44 -6.55
CA GLU A 124 10.87 -21.78 -6.28
C GLU A 124 11.62 -20.54 -5.76
N LEU A 125 11.18 -20.06 -4.59
CA LEU A 125 11.74 -18.88 -3.95
C LEU A 125 12.54 -19.29 -2.71
N PRO A 126 13.74 -18.70 -2.47
CA PRO A 126 14.44 -18.91 -1.22
C PRO A 126 13.66 -18.33 -0.05
N ALA A 127 13.30 -19.17 0.92
CA ALA A 127 12.57 -18.74 2.12
C ALA A 127 13.22 -17.56 2.83
N LYS A 128 14.56 -17.54 2.89
CA LYS A 128 15.34 -16.42 3.45
C LYS A 128 15.04 -15.10 2.74
N SER A 129 14.95 -15.09 1.41
CA SER A 129 14.67 -13.86 0.65
C SER A 129 13.26 -13.34 0.93
N VAL A 130 12.28 -14.24 1.05
CA VAL A 130 10.89 -13.93 1.41
C VAL A 130 10.81 -13.31 2.82
N LEU A 131 11.47 -13.95 3.80
CA LEU A 131 11.52 -13.42 5.19
C LEU A 131 12.20 -12.05 5.27
N ILE A 132 13.29 -11.86 4.53
CA ILE A 132 13.98 -10.56 4.47
C ILE A 132 13.06 -9.49 3.88
N THR A 133 12.31 -9.81 2.83
CA THR A 133 11.35 -8.85 2.25
C THR A 133 10.24 -8.52 3.24
N GLY A 134 9.66 -9.52 3.93
CA GLY A 134 8.69 -9.30 5.00
C GLY A 134 9.25 -8.43 6.13
N PHE A 135 10.49 -8.70 6.56
CA PHE A 135 11.18 -7.88 7.55
C PHE A 135 11.39 -6.43 7.07
N PHE A 136 11.73 -6.21 5.81
CA PHE A 136 11.87 -4.86 5.27
C PHE A 136 10.53 -4.11 5.21
N LEU A 137 9.45 -4.80 4.88
CA LEU A 137 8.10 -4.21 4.95
C LEU A 137 7.71 -3.86 6.39
N TRP A 138 8.16 -4.62 7.38
CA TRP A 138 7.96 -4.30 8.80
C TRP A 138 8.78 -3.09 9.25
N ALA A 139 10.08 -3.07 8.94
CA ALA A 139 11.03 -2.15 9.57
C ALA A 139 11.17 -0.80 8.83
N PHE A 140 10.81 -0.73 7.54
CA PHE A 140 11.11 0.43 6.70
C PHE A 140 9.86 1.07 6.07
N GLN A 141 8.72 0.96 6.74
CA GLN A 141 7.51 1.68 6.35
C GLN A 141 7.32 2.94 7.17
N ALA A 142 7.13 4.07 6.50
CA ALA A 142 6.91 5.35 7.16
C ALA A 142 5.57 5.42 7.91
N ASN A 143 4.56 4.68 7.46
CA ASN A 143 3.26 4.57 8.14
C ASN A 143 2.70 3.14 7.95
N PHE A 144 3.21 2.21 8.75
CA PHE A 144 2.81 0.80 8.67
C PHE A 144 1.31 0.60 8.91
N CYS A 145 0.78 1.17 9.98
CA CYS A 145 -0.62 0.96 10.35
C CYS A 145 -1.60 1.61 9.38
N GLY A 146 -1.28 2.78 8.85
CA GLY A 146 -2.09 3.44 7.83
C GLY A 146 -2.16 2.70 6.49
N ILE A 147 -1.28 1.71 6.27
CA ILE A 147 -1.19 0.94 5.02
C ILE A 147 -1.66 -0.50 5.20
N PHE A 148 -1.27 -1.15 6.31
CA PHE A 148 -1.47 -2.60 6.50
C PHE A 148 -2.54 -2.95 7.54
N ILE A 149 -3.05 -1.96 8.29
CA ILE A 149 -4.01 -2.18 9.37
C ILE A 149 -5.30 -1.40 9.15
N TRP A 150 -5.21 -0.10 8.83
CA TRP A 150 -6.37 0.74 8.58
C TRP A 150 -7.07 0.32 7.28
N LEU A 151 -8.37 0.07 7.34
CA LEU A 151 -9.15 -0.50 6.24
C LEU A 151 -9.14 0.42 5.03
N ASP A 152 -9.60 1.66 5.17
CA ASP A 152 -9.63 2.62 4.06
C ASP A 152 -8.22 2.90 3.54
N GLY A 153 -7.25 3.09 4.43
CA GLY A 153 -5.85 3.29 4.06
C GLY A 153 -5.27 2.13 3.25
N SER A 154 -5.59 0.88 3.60
CA SER A 154 -5.15 -0.28 2.83
C SER A 154 -5.74 -0.30 1.42
N CYS A 155 -7.03 0.03 1.28
CA CYS A 155 -7.71 0.11 -0.01
C CYS A 155 -7.11 1.21 -0.90
N ASN A 156 -6.64 2.31 -0.30
CA ASN A 156 -6.05 3.43 -0.99
C ASN A 156 -4.55 3.26 -1.34
N TYR A 157 -3.79 2.42 -0.61
CA TYR A 157 -2.34 2.32 -0.80
C TYR A 157 -1.85 0.89 -1.11
N LEU A 158 -2.24 -0.11 -0.30
CA LEU A 158 -1.73 -1.47 -0.44
C LEU A 158 -2.29 -2.16 -1.70
N TRP A 159 -3.62 -2.15 -1.88
CA TRP A 159 -4.27 -2.80 -3.00
C TRP A 159 -3.86 -2.20 -4.36
N PRO A 160 -3.84 -0.87 -4.55
CA PRO A 160 -3.34 -0.27 -5.80
C PRO A 160 -1.90 -0.67 -6.12
N MET A 161 -1.03 -0.78 -5.11
CA MET A 161 0.36 -1.21 -5.31
C MET A 161 0.44 -2.67 -5.76
N VAL A 162 -0.39 -3.55 -5.20
CA VAL A 162 -0.49 -4.96 -5.63
C VAL A 162 -0.98 -5.06 -7.07
N PHE A 163 -2.01 -4.31 -7.43
CA PHE A 163 -2.50 -4.25 -8.82
C PHE A 163 -1.43 -3.74 -9.78
N LEU A 164 -0.71 -2.69 -9.40
CA LEU A 164 0.36 -2.11 -10.22
C LEU A 164 1.52 -3.09 -10.44
N LEU A 165 2.01 -3.74 -9.38
CA LEU A 165 3.09 -4.72 -9.51
C LEU A 165 2.64 -5.95 -10.32
N ALA A 166 1.41 -6.41 -10.13
CA ALA A 166 0.85 -7.50 -10.92
C ALA A 166 0.74 -7.13 -12.41
N TRP A 167 0.29 -5.90 -12.69
CA TRP A 167 0.23 -5.37 -14.05
C TRP A 167 1.62 -5.24 -14.69
N LEU A 168 2.64 -4.83 -13.94
CA LEU A 168 4.01 -4.68 -14.44
C LEU A 168 4.69 -6.03 -14.76
N LEU A 169 4.33 -7.13 -14.11
CA LEU A 169 5.03 -8.41 -14.23
C LEU A 169 5.19 -8.92 -15.67
N PRO A 170 4.16 -8.97 -16.52
CA PRO A 170 4.29 -9.45 -17.91
C PRO A 170 5.21 -8.54 -18.74
N TYR A 171 5.18 -7.22 -18.54
CA TYR A 171 6.07 -6.27 -19.21
C TYR A 171 7.53 -6.48 -18.81
N ILE A 172 7.79 -6.66 -17.49
CA ILE A 172 9.12 -6.97 -16.97
C ILE A 172 9.61 -8.29 -17.55
N ARG A 173 8.75 -9.32 -17.58
CA ARG A 173 9.10 -10.62 -18.14
C ARG A 173 9.45 -10.52 -19.62
N HIS A 174 8.65 -9.81 -20.42
CA HIS A 174 8.92 -9.56 -21.83
C HIS A 174 10.26 -8.85 -22.03
N TYR A 175 10.55 -7.79 -21.25
CA TYR A 175 11.83 -7.10 -21.29
C TYR A 175 13.01 -8.02 -20.95
N MET A 176 12.88 -8.85 -19.92
CA MET A 176 13.94 -9.73 -19.47
C MET A 176 14.25 -10.89 -20.43
N THR A 177 13.27 -11.30 -21.24
CA THR A 177 13.38 -12.39 -22.21
C THR A 177 13.59 -11.93 -23.66
N ASP A 178 13.94 -10.66 -23.91
CA ASP A 178 14.12 -10.11 -25.25
C ASP A 178 12.92 -10.32 -26.19
N GLY A 179 11.70 -10.24 -25.62
CA GLY A 179 10.48 -10.44 -26.38
C GLY A 179 10.06 -11.90 -26.62
N GLU A 180 10.83 -12.88 -26.12
CA GLU A 180 10.49 -14.30 -26.29
C GLU A 180 9.25 -14.72 -25.48
N ALA A 181 8.92 -14.00 -24.39
CA ALA A 181 7.72 -14.29 -23.60
C ALA A 181 6.46 -14.07 -24.46
N ARG A 182 5.76 -15.18 -24.75
CA ARG A 182 4.48 -15.19 -25.45
C ARG A 182 3.37 -15.56 -24.48
N TYR A 183 2.25 -14.89 -24.62
CA TYR A 183 1.09 -15.11 -23.78
C TYR A 183 -0.14 -15.39 -24.67
N GLY A 184 -1.05 -16.22 -24.17
CA GLY A 184 -2.33 -16.48 -24.84
C GLY A 184 -3.23 -15.24 -24.86
N GLY A 185 -4.23 -15.25 -25.74
CA GLY A 185 -5.17 -14.13 -25.92
C GLY A 185 -5.92 -13.74 -24.64
N TRP A 186 -6.08 -14.65 -23.68
CA TRP A 186 -6.71 -14.41 -22.38
C TRP A 186 -5.98 -13.35 -21.53
N LEU A 187 -4.69 -13.11 -21.78
CA LEU A 187 -3.94 -12.11 -21.03
C LEU A 187 -4.40 -10.67 -21.36
N SER A 188 -4.90 -10.42 -22.56
CA SER A 188 -5.36 -9.09 -22.98
C SER A 188 -6.50 -8.55 -22.10
N PRO A 189 -7.64 -9.25 -21.92
CA PRO A 189 -8.70 -8.78 -21.02
C PRO A 189 -8.25 -8.74 -19.55
N LEU A 190 -7.42 -9.68 -19.09
CA LEU A 190 -6.91 -9.67 -17.73
C LEU A 190 -6.03 -8.43 -17.48
N LEU A 191 -5.10 -8.11 -18.38
CA LEU A 191 -4.23 -6.94 -18.22
C LEU A 191 -4.98 -5.62 -18.44
N PHE A 192 -6.00 -5.60 -19.28
CA PHE A 192 -6.90 -4.45 -19.38
C PHE A 192 -7.57 -4.18 -18.03
N LEU A 193 -8.15 -5.20 -17.40
CA LEU A 193 -8.80 -5.08 -16.09
C LEU A 193 -7.79 -4.70 -14.99
N LEU A 194 -6.64 -5.40 -14.91
CA LEU A 194 -5.58 -5.05 -13.96
C LEU A 194 -5.04 -3.63 -14.19
N GLY A 195 -4.92 -3.21 -15.45
CA GLY A 195 -4.54 -1.85 -15.81
C GLY A 195 -5.57 -0.83 -15.30
N LEU A 196 -6.86 -1.10 -15.49
CA LEU A 196 -7.94 -0.23 -15.02
C LEU A 196 -7.92 -0.08 -13.48
N LEU A 197 -7.74 -1.19 -12.76
CA LEU A 197 -7.64 -1.19 -11.30
C LEU A 197 -6.36 -0.46 -10.82
N ALA A 198 -5.21 -0.73 -11.45
CA ALA A 198 -3.95 -0.06 -11.13
C ALA A 198 -3.98 1.42 -11.49
N GLY A 199 -4.60 1.77 -12.62
CA GLY A 199 -4.75 3.12 -13.12
C GLY A 199 -5.58 4.02 -12.20
N ASN A 200 -6.56 3.45 -11.51
CA ASN A 200 -7.35 4.16 -10.52
C ASN A 200 -6.73 4.12 -9.10
N GLY A 201 -5.42 4.00 -9.01
CA GLY A 201 -4.68 3.93 -7.74
C GLY A 201 -4.26 5.29 -7.20
N ASN A 202 -2.95 5.58 -7.20
CA ASN A 202 -2.39 6.81 -6.63
C ASN A 202 -1.87 7.76 -7.72
N GLU A 203 -2.21 9.02 -7.60
CA GLU A 203 -1.90 10.09 -8.56
C GLU A 203 -0.39 10.25 -8.76
N ASN A 204 0.38 10.24 -7.66
CA ASN A 204 1.83 10.40 -7.67
C ASN A 204 2.58 9.27 -8.36
N THR A 205 2.03 8.07 -8.37
CA THR A 205 2.67 6.88 -8.93
C THR A 205 2.45 6.78 -10.43
N LEU A 206 1.23 7.06 -10.86
CA LEU A 206 0.76 6.70 -12.19
C LEU A 206 1.21 7.65 -13.29
N CYS A 207 1.44 8.93 -12.99
CA CYS A 207 1.97 9.85 -13.98
C CYS A 207 3.35 9.41 -14.52
N TRP A 208 4.22 8.89 -13.65
CA TRP A 208 5.54 8.39 -14.03
C TRP A 208 5.49 7.01 -14.67
N ILE A 209 4.67 6.10 -14.15
CA ILE A 209 4.49 4.78 -14.75
C ILE A 209 3.89 4.89 -16.14
N GLY A 210 2.91 5.79 -16.34
CA GLY A 210 2.35 6.07 -17.67
C GLY A 210 3.39 6.59 -18.63
N LEU A 211 4.20 7.56 -18.23
CA LEU A 211 5.26 8.12 -19.08
C LEU A 211 6.30 7.07 -19.47
N PHE A 212 6.82 6.30 -18.50
CA PHE A 212 7.76 5.22 -18.79
C PHE A 212 7.14 4.11 -19.63
N GLY A 213 5.87 3.81 -19.42
CA GLY A 213 5.11 2.85 -20.22
C GLY A 213 5.03 3.28 -21.69
N LEU A 214 4.75 4.55 -21.97
CA LEU A 214 4.74 5.09 -23.32
C LEU A 214 6.11 4.95 -24.01
N PHE A 215 7.20 5.30 -23.33
CA PHE A 215 8.55 5.10 -23.88
C PHE A 215 8.85 3.63 -24.17
N TYR A 216 8.45 2.73 -23.27
CA TYR A 216 8.64 1.30 -23.46
C TYR A 216 7.82 0.80 -24.65
N LEU A 217 6.54 1.15 -24.77
CA LEU A 217 5.68 0.75 -25.88
C LEU A 217 6.21 1.30 -27.21
N TYR A 218 6.66 2.55 -27.24
CA TYR A 218 7.28 3.13 -28.44
C TYR A 218 8.52 2.32 -28.89
N HIS A 219 9.37 1.94 -27.91
CA HIS A 219 10.56 1.12 -28.19
C HIS A 219 10.18 -0.26 -28.78
N ILE A 220 9.19 -0.93 -28.20
CA ILE A 220 8.68 -2.23 -28.64
C ILE A 220 8.02 -2.13 -30.02
N TYR A 221 7.26 -1.05 -30.25
CA TYR A 221 6.69 -0.76 -31.57
C TYR A 221 7.77 -0.63 -32.68
N LYS A 222 8.84 0.11 -32.38
CA LYS A 222 9.98 0.26 -33.32
C LYS A 222 10.69 -1.07 -33.61
N LYS A 223 10.64 -2.02 -32.72
CA LYS A 223 11.19 -3.38 -32.91
C LYS A 223 10.24 -4.33 -33.67
N GLY A 224 8.99 -3.96 -33.87
CA GLY A 224 7.97 -4.86 -34.41
C GLY A 224 7.55 -6.00 -33.45
N GLU A 225 7.77 -5.86 -32.15
CA GLU A 225 7.49 -6.87 -31.11
C GLU A 225 6.18 -6.61 -30.37
N MET A 226 5.36 -5.63 -30.81
CA MET A 226 4.13 -5.25 -30.15
C MET A 226 3.12 -6.40 -30.12
N GLN A 227 2.56 -6.65 -28.93
CA GLN A 227 1.52 -7.65 -28.70
C GLN A 227 0.24 -7.01 -28.20
N LEU A 228 -0.92 -7.60 -28.52
CA LEU A 228 -2.23 -7.03 -28.18
C LEU A 228 -2.41 -6.80 -26.67
N TRP A 229 -1.93 -7.72 -25.83
CA TRP A 229 -2.03 -7.59 -24.37
C TRP A 229 -1.29 -6.36 -23.82
N MET A 230 -0.20 -5.92 -24.48
CA MET A 230 0.53 -4.71 -24.08
C MET A 230 -0.33 -3.46 -24.27
N LEU A 231 -0.98 -3.36 -25.43
CA LEU A 231 -1.88 -2.24 -25.74
C LEU A 231 -3.12 -2.28 -24.83
N ALA A 232 -3.72 -3.46 -24.66
CA ALA A 232 -4.88 -3.62 -23.79
C ALA A 232 -4.55 -3.23 -22.33
N GLY A 233 -3.43 -3.71 -21.79
CA GLY A 233 -3.00 -3.36 -20.43
C GLY A 233 -2.72 -1.88 -20.26
N PHE A 234 -2.07 -1.25 -21.24
CA PHE A 234 -1.80 0.18 -21.19
C PHE A 234 -3.07 1.03 -21.39
N ALA A 235 -3.99 0.59 -22.23
CA ALA A 235 -5.30 1.24 -22.41
C ALA A 235 -6.09 1.20 -21.10
N GLY A 236 -6.13 0.04 -20.42
CA GLY A 236 -6.74 -0.08 -19.09
C GLY A 236 -6.12 0.89 -18.08
N LEU A 237 -4.78 0.96 -18.00
CA LEU A 237 -4.07 1.88 -17.12
C LEU A 237 -4.44 3.34 -17.39
N SER A 238 -4.44 3.73 -18.66
CA SER A 238 -4.77 5.10 -19.09
C SER A 238 -6.20 5.48 -18.79
N ILE A 239 -7.15 4.56 -19.02
CA ILE A 239 -8.57 4.78 -18.69
C ILE A 239 -8.76 4.91 -17.19
N GLY A 240 -8.19 3.99 -16.39
CA GLY A 240 -8.25 4.06 -14.92
C GLY A 240 -7.66 5.36 -14.38
N TYR A 241 -6.52 5.79 -14.92
CA TYR A 241 -5.90 7.07 -14.55
C TYR A 241 -6.73 8.28 -15.00
N GLY A 242 -7.38 8.20 -16.17
CA GLY A 242 -8.33 9.21 -16.62
C GLY A 242 -9.50 9.37 -15.64
N PHE A 243 -10.09 8.26 -15.19
CA PHE A 243 -11.13 8.29 -14.14
C PHE A 243 -10.62 8.90 -12.84
N LEU A 244 -9.40 8.58 -12.42
CA LEU A 244 -8.79 9.14 -11.22
C LEU A 244 -8.64 10.68 -11.29
N MET A 245 -8.07 11.17 -12.40
CA MET A 245 -7.67 12.58 -12.53
C MET A 245 -8.81 13.50 -12.96
N LEU A 246 -9.74 13.00 -13.77
CA LEU A 246 -10.82 13.79 -14.36
C LEU A 246 -12.14 13.69 -13.55
N ALA A 247 -12.12 13.12 -12.36
CA ALA A 247 -13.29 13.04 -11.52
C ALA A 247 -13.81 14.44 -11.15
N PRO A 248 -15.10 14.73 -11.39
CA PRO A 248 -15.69 16.02 -10.99
C PRO A 248 -15.52 16.29 -9.48
N GLY A 249 -15.64 15.25 -8.65
CA GLY A 249 -15.47 15.35 -7.20
C GLY A 249 -14.10 15.87 -6.74
N ASN A 250 -13.04 15.72 -7.54
CA ASN A 250 -11.74 16.32 -7.21
C ASN A 250 -11.81 17.85 -7.15
N LEU A 251 -12.59 18.47 -8.05
CA LEU A 251 -12.79 19.91 -8.07
C LEU A 251 -13.65 20.37 -6.89
N VAL A 252 -14.75 19.66 -6.62
CA VAL A 252 -15.64 19.94 -5.47
C VAL A 252 -14.85 19.90 -4.17
N ARG A 253 -14.07 18.83 -3.95
CA ARG A 253 -13.24 18.70 -2.75
C ARG A 253 -12.20 19.84 -2.63
N MET A 254 -11.57 20.24 -3.74
CA MET A 254 -10.60 21.34 -3.73
C MET A 254 -11.26 22.68 -3.34
N GLU A 255 -12.49 22.93 -3.78
CA GLU A 255 -13.25 24.13 -3.42
C GLU A 255 -13.64 24.11 -1.94
N GLU A 256 -14.16 22.99 -1.42
CA GLU A 256 -14.59 22.85 -0.03
C GLU A 256 -13.42 22.90 0.96
N SER A 257 -12.31 22.24 0.65
CA SER A 257 -11.12 22.23 1.53
C SER A 257 -10.34 23.53 1.50
N GLY A 258 -10.68 24.48 0.60
CA GLY A 258 -9.89 25.70 0.36
C GLY A 258 -8.50 25.39 -0.18
N GLU A 259 -8.26 24.16 -0.65
CA GLU A 259 -7.01 23.73 -1.23
C GLU A 259 -6.86 24.34 -2.63
N SER A 260 -5.81 25.12 -2.84
CA SER A 260 -5.44 25.59 -4.18
C SER A 260 -4.27 24.77 -4.69
N PHE A 261 -4.37 24.31 -5.95
CA PHE A 261 -3.21 23.76 -6.66
C PHE A 261 -2.16 24.86 -6.79
N ARG A 262 -1.13 24.80 -5.95
CA ARG A 262 -0.02 25.76 -5.98
C ARG A 262 1.19 25.06 -6.58
N LEU A 263 1.44 25.29 -7.86
CA LEU A 263 2.70 24.92 -8.49
C LEU A 263 3.87 25.45 -7.62
N PHE A 264 4.73 24.53 -7.17
CA PHE A 264 5.94 24.83 -6.40
C PHE A 264 5.76 25.33 -4.95
N GLN A 265 4.67 25.04 -4.27
CA GLN A 265 4.64 25.26 -2.82
C GLN A 265 5.35 24.12 -2.09
N PHE A 266 6.68 24.20 -2.05
CA PHE A 266 7.48 23.32 -1.20
C PHE A 266 7.20 23.66 0.27
N SER A 267 6.40 22.83 0.93
CA SER A 267 6.11 23.03 2.35
C SER A 267 7.23 22.44 3.22
N VAL A 268 7.43 23.03 4.41
CA VAL A 268 8.34 22.46 5.42
C VAL A 268 7.95 21.02 5.76
N LYS A 269 6.65 20.71 5.77
CA LYS A 269 6.13 19.33 5.96
C LYS A 269 6.63 18.37 4.89
N ALA A 270 6.57 18.78 3.60
CA ALA A 270 7.09 17.97 2.49
C ALA A 270 8.60 17.72 2.62
N PHE A 271 9.36 18.78 2.95
CA PHE A 271 10.80 18.65 3.20
C PHE A 271 11.11 17.66 4.33
N VAL A 272 10.45 17.81 5.47
CA VAL A 272 10.65 16.92 6.63
C VAL A 272 10.26 15.49 6.27
N ALA A 273 9.14 15.29 5.55
CA ALA A 273 8.69 13.96 5.14
C ALA A 273 9.69 13.28 4.19
N ILE A 274 10.19 13.98 3.17
CA ILE A 274 11.19 13.46 2.23
C ILE A 274 12.52 13.20 2.94
N TRP A 275 12.98 14.14 3.78
CA TRP A 275 14.21 13.97 4.55
C TRP A 275 14.13 12.74 5.45
N PHE A 276 13.05 12.62 6.21
CA PHE A 276 12.81 11.47 7.08
C PHE A 276 12.80 10.16 6.28
N HIS A 277 12.05 10.11 5.18
CA HIS A 277 11.96 8.92 4.33
C HIS A 277 13.29 8.56 3.69
N THR A 278 14.07 9.56 3.25
CA THR A 278 15.44 9.36 2.75
C THR A 278 16.33 8.75 3.83
N MET A 279 16.23 9.21 5.08
CA MET A 279 16.97 8.64 6.21
C MET A 279 16.54 7.19 6.48
N LEU A 280 15.25 6.93 6.47
CA LEU A 280 14.68 5.59 6.64
C LEU A 280 15.19 4.61 5.57
N LEU A 281 15.24 5.02 4.30
CA LEU A 281 15.70 4.20 3.18
C LEU A 281 17.22 4.26 2.94
N SER A 282 17.97 5.04 3.73
CA SER A 282 19.41 5.21 3.54
C SER A 282 20.23 3.91 3.49
N PRO A 283 19.90 2.82 4.23
CA PRO A 283 20.61 1.55 4.09
C PRO A 283 20.48 0.94 2.68
N PHE A 284 19.32 1.13 2.04
CA PHE A 284 19.08 0.64 0.67
C PHE A 284 19.77 1.49 -0.37
N TYR A 285 19.77 2.82 -0.22
CA TYR A 285 20.54 3.72 -1.08
C TYR A 285 22.04 3.42 -1.00
N PHE A 286 22.57 3.22 0.22
CA PHE A 286 23.96 2.80 0.41
C PHE A 286 24.26 1.45 -0.25
N TYR A 287 23.37 0.46 -0.07
CA TYR A 287 23.48 -0.84 -0.71
C TYR A 287 23.50 -0.71 -2.24
N LEU A 288 22.53 0.01 -2.81
CA LEU A 288 22.42 0.23 -4.26
C LEU A 288 23.65 0.94 -4.83
N MET A 289 24.16 1.96 -4.14
CA MET A 289 25.39 2.66 -4.51
C MET A 289 26.59 1.69 -4.56
N LYS A 290 26.75 0.84 -3.54
CA LYS A 290 27.83 -0.17 -3.50
C LYS A 290 27.66 -1.22 -4.61
N ALA A 291 26.45 -1.70 -4.83
CA ALA A 291 26.13 -2.64 -5.92
C ALA A 291 26.41 -2.01 -7.29
N PHE A 292 26.03 -0.75 -7.48
CA PHE A 292 26.28 -0.03 -8.72
C PHE A 292 27.76 0.21 -9.01
N ARG A 293 28.58 0.40 -7.99
CA ARG A 293 30.05 0.46 -8.16
C ARG A 293 30.63 -0.85 -8.74
N LYS A 294 29.99 -1.99 -8.45
CA LYS A 294 30.33 -3.31 -9.00
C LYS A 294 29.58 -3.65 -10.31
N ARG A 295 28.92 -2.68 -10.95
CA ARG A 295 28.10 -2.93 -12.14
C ARG A 295 28.81 -3.66 -13.28
N ARG A 296 30.15 -3.52 -13.41
CA ARG A 296 30.93 -4.24 -14.43
C ARG A 296 30.86 -5.74 -14.22
N GLU A 297 31.04 -6.21 -12.98
CA GLU A 297 30.91 -7.62 -12.58
C GLU A 297 29.47 -8.11 -12.79
N LEU A 298 28.49 -7.33 -12.34
CA LEU A 298 27.08 -7.67 -12.47
C LEU A 298 26.61 -7.71 -13.94
N CYS A 299 27.13 -6.85 -14.79
CA CYS A 299 26.79 -6.84 -16.21
C CYS A 299 27.51 -7.94 -17.02
N ALA A 300 28.52 -8.60 -16.46
CA ALA A 300 29.27 -9.67 -17.14
C ALA A 300 28.45 -10.99 -17.20
N ILE A 301 27.50 -11.20 -16.32
CA ILE A 301 26.62 -12.37 -16.35
C ILE A 301 25.52 -12.23 -17.40
N SER A 302 25.02 -13.37 -17.90
CA SER A 302 23.88 -13.39 -18.83
C SER A 302 22.64 -12.69 -18.23
N GLY A 303 22.11 -11.69 -18.91
CA GLY A 303 20.99 -10.85 -18.45
C GLY A 303 21.33 -9.84 -17.36
N GLY A 304 22.56 -9.80 -16.84
CA GLY A 304 22.95 -8.94 -15.73
C GLY A 304 22.76 -7.45 -16.03
N ARG A 305 23.06 -7.00 -17.26
CA ARG A 305 22.82 -5.63 -17.71
C ARG A 305 21.36 -5.22 -17.60
N LYS A 306 20.43 -6.15 -17.88
CA LYS A 306 18.98 -5.89 -17.77
C LYS A 306 18.54 -5.72 -16.31
N TYR A 307 19.04 -6.54 -15.41
CA TYR A 307 18.78 -6.39 -13.97
C TYR A 307 19.26 -5.05 -13.44
N VAL A 308 20.49 -4.63 -13.80
CA VAL A 308 21.02 -3.32 -13.40
C VAL A 308 20.16 -2.19 -13.94
N ARG A 309 19.77 -2.22 -15.23
CA ARG A 309 18.90 -1.20 -15.83
C ARG A 309 17.52 -1.16 -15.17
N LEU A 310 16.93 -2.32 -14.93
CA LEU A 310 15.60 -2.44 -14.30
C LEU A 310 15.66 -1.91 -12.85
N SER A 311 16.72 -2.25 -12.10
CA SER A 311 16.94 -1.71 -10.75
C SER A 311 17.05 -0.18 -10.75
N LEU A 312 17.80 0.39 -11.71
CA LEU A 312 17.90 1.85 -11.85
C LEU A 312 16.56 2.48 -12.20
N TRP A 313 15.76 1.83 -13.05
CA TRP A 313 14.41 2.31 -13.37
C TRP A 313 13.51 2.33 -12.13
N PHE A 314 13.49 1.24 -11.34
CA PHE A 314 12.73 1.19 -10.08
C PHE A 314 13.20 2.25 -9.08
N LEU A 315 14.51 2.45 -8.95
CA LEU A 315 15.06 3.49 -8.07
C LEU A 315 14.68 4.90 -8.55
N SER A 316 14.77 5.16 -9.84
CA SER A 316 14.39 6.46 -10.41
C SER A 316 12.90 6.74 -10.22
N ALA A 317 12.04 5.74 -10.44
CA ALA A 317 10.61 5.87 -10.20
C ALA A 317 10.33 6.13 -8.71
N SER A 318 11.00 5.43 -7.79
CA SER A 318 10.91 5.67 -6.35
C SER A 318 11.15 7.14 -5.99
N LEU A 319 12.24 7.74 -6.49
CA LEU A 319 12.58 9.14 -6.23
C LEU A 319 11.57 10.11 -6.86
N LEU A 320 11.10 9.80 -8.08
CA LEU A 320 10.15 10.64 -8.79
C LEU A 320 8.76 10.66 -8.11
N PHE A 321 8.35 9.56 -7.48
CA PHE A 321 7.10 9.51 -6.69
C PHE A 321 7.14 10.46 -5.50
N GLU A 322 8.30 10.66 -4.87
CA GLU A 322 8.47 11.64 -3.79
C GLU A 322 8.45 13.09 -4.31
N ILE A 323 9.16 13.33 -5.42
CA ILE A 323 9.26 14.67 -5.99
C ILE A 323 7.88 15.21 -6.39
N ILE A 324 7.04 14.37 -7.00
CA ILE A 324 5.71 14.84 -7.42
C ILE A 324 4.79 15.13 -6.23
N MET A 325 5.00 14.48 -5.08
CA MET A 325 4.26 14.78 -3.86
C MET A 325 4.53 16.19 -3.31
N CYS A 326 5.63 16.84 -3.72
CA CYS A 326 5.87 18.24 -3.39
C CYS A 326 4.85 19.20 -4.03
N LEU A 327 4.10 18.74 -5.02
CA LEU A 327 3.02 19.49 -5.66
C LEU A 327 1.66 19.27 -4.96
N SER A 328 1.59 18.31 -4.03
CA SER A 328 0.36 18.04 -3.27
C SER A 328 0.18 19.04 -2.14
N PRO A 329 -1.03 19.55 -1.89
CA PRO A 329 -1.33 20.39 -0.73
C PRO A 329 -1.13 19.61 0.59
N GLU A 330 -1.40 18.30 0.58
CA GLU A 330 -1.15 17.42 1.70
C GLU A 330 -0.06 16.39 1.39
N PHE A 331 0.80 16.13 2.38
CA PHE A 331 1.87 15.15 2.28
C PHE A 331 1.84 14.16 3.47
N PRO A 332 0.86 13.25 3.53
CA PRO A 332 0.83 12.25 4.58
C PRO A 332 1.91 11.17 4.33
N PHE A 333 2.54 10.66 5.41
CA PHE A 333 3.61 9.67 5.30
C PHE A 333 3.21 8.37 4.55
N ARG A 334 1.93 8.00 4.60
CA ARG A 334 1.41 6.85 3.84
C ARG A 334 1.55 6.99 2.32
N SER A 335 1.60 8.23 1.79
CA SER A 335 1.81 8.49 0.36
C SER A 335 3.22 8.14 -0.14
N LEU A 336 4.18 7.91 0.79
CA LEU A 336 5.53 7.46 0.49
C LEU A 336 5.63 5.93 0.27
N PHE A 337 4.55 5.19 0.50
CA PHE A 337 4.53 3.74 0.34
C PHE A 337 4.98 3.26 -1.05
N PRO A 338 4.52 3.81 -2.17
CA PRO A 338 5.01 3.43 -3.49
C PRO A 338 6.52 3.60 -3.65
N SER A 339 7.08 4.71 -3.14
CA SER A 339 8.52 4.97 -3.15
C SER A 339 9.28 3.88 -2.38
N THR A 340 8.84 3.54 -1.17
CA THR A 340 9.42 2.45 -0.38
C THR A 340 9.44 1.13 -1.16
N ILE A 341 8.30 0.71 -1.72
CA ILE A 341 8.20 -0.58 -2.43
C ILE A 341 9.12 -0.61 -3.65
N PHE A 342 9.19 0.48 -4.40
CA PHE A 342 10.06 0.56 -5.58
C PHE A 342 11.55 0.59 -5.20
N CYS A 343 11.95 1.31 -4.15
CA CYS A 343 13.33 1.29 -3.63
C CYS A 343 13.74 -0.11 -3.16
N LEU A 344 12.89 -0.77 -2.36
CA LEU A 344 13.14 -2.14 -1.91
C LEU A 344 13.24 -3.12 -3.08
N THR A 345 12.36 -2.98 -4.08
CA THR A 345 12.38 -3.83 -5.28
C THR A 345 13.65 -3.59 -6.10
N ALA A 346 14.13 -2.35 -6.20
CA ALA A 346 15.41 -2.03 -6.83
C ALA A 346 16.58 -2.74 -6.12
N ALA A 347 16.59 -2.74 -4.78
CA ALA A 347 17.60 -3.45 -4.00
C ALA A 347 17.53 -4.97 -4.19
N LEU A 348 16.32 -5.55 -4.23
CA LEU A 348 16.12 -6.98 -4.49
C LEU A 348 16.56 -7.41 -5.89
N LEU A 349 16.35 -6.57 -6.92
CA LEU A 349 16.85 -6.80 -8.28
C LEU A 349 18.38 -6.86 -8.32
N MET A 350 19.03 -5.89 -7.67
CA MET A 350 20.50 -5.87 -7.57
C MET A 350 21.03 -7.06 -6.77
N GLN A 351 20.36 -7.43 -5.68
CA GLN A 351 20.75 -8.61 -4.88
C GLN A 351 20.64 -9.88 -5.71
N HIS A 352 19.55 -10.05 -6.47
CA HIS A 352 19.38 -11.22 -7.34
C HIS A 352 20.47 -11.29 -8.42
N ALA A 353 20.83 -10.17 -9.04
CA ALA A 353 21.95 -10.11 -9.98
C ALA A 353 23.27 -10.46 -9.31
N ALA A 354 23.52 -9.97 -8.10
CA ALA A 354 24.72 -10.24 -7.33
C ALA A 354 24.84 -11.72 -6.92
N ASP A 355 23.74 -12.33 -6.49
CA ASP A 355 23.68 -13.76 -6.14
C ASP A 355 24.04 -14.63 -7.35
N ARG A 356 23.51 -14.28 -8.54
CA ARG A 356 23.82 -14.97 -9.80
C ARG A 356 25.26 -14.78 -10.26
N ALA A 357 25.87 -13.62 -9.96
CA ALA A 357 27.26 -13.32 -10.30
C ALA A 357 28.27 -13.92 -9.29
N GLY A 358 27.79 -14.51 -8.19
CA GLY A 358 28.64 -14.90 -7.07
C GLY A 358 29.35 -13.71 -6.41
N ALA A 359 28.84 -12.49 -6.66
CA ALA A 359 29.45 -11.24 -6.21
C ALA A 359 28.61 -10.64 -5.08
N SER A 360 29.15 -10.53 -3.87
CA SER A 360 28.48 -9.81 -2.80
C SER A 360 28.81 -8.30 -2.91
N PRO A 361 27.79 -7.43 -3.13
CA PRO A 361 28.01 -5.97 -3.19
C PRO A 361 28.53 -5.40 -1.88
N VAL A 362 28.05 -5.95 -0.78
CA VAL A 362 28.46 -5.56 0.58
C VAL A 362 28.82 -6.82 1.35
N ARG A 363 30.09 -6.98 1.66
CA ARG A 363 30.55 -7.95 2.66
C ARG A 363 30.36 -7.29 4.02
N LEU A 364 29.28 -7.62 4.71
CA LEU A 364 29.11 -7.20 6.10
C LEU A 364 29.94 -8.13 6.99
N PRO A 365 30.98 -7.60 7.67
CA PRO A 365 31.66 -8.37 8.72
C PRO A 365 30.60 -8.77 9.75
N GLY A 366 30.55 -10.03 10.13
CA GLY A 366 29.57 -10.49 11.10
C GLY A 366 28.13 -10.67 10.56
N ALA A 367 27.95 -11.16 9.32
CA ALA A 367 26.63 -11.44 8.77
C ALA A 367 25.72 -12.27 9.71
N GLY A 368 26.32 -13.16 10.53
CA GLY A 368 25.62 -13.89 11.59
C GLY A 368 25.12 -12.98 12.72
N VAL A 369 25.92 -11.97 13.09
CA VAL A 369 25.55 -10.97 14.12
C VAL A 369 24.40 -10.11 13.60
N MET A 370 24.50 -9.60 12.35
CA MET A 370 23.43 -8.80 11.73
C MET A 370 22.11 -9.57 11.65
N LYS A 371 22.17 -10.86 11.32
CA LYS A 371 20.97 -11.71 11.33
C LYS A 371 20.36 -11.79 12.74
N ARG A 372 21.20 -12.00 13.78
CA ARG A 372 20.72 -12.04 15.17
C ARG A 372 20.11 -10.71 15.59
N LEU A 373 20.77 -9.60 15.28
CA LEU A 373 20.27 -8.25 15.59
C LEU A 373 18.93 -7.98 14.89
N ALA A 374 18.79 -8.31 13.59
CA ALA A 374 17.53 -8.16 12.87
C ALA A 374 16.41 -9.04 13.47
N THR A 375 16.75 -10.28 13.89
CA THR A 375 15.77 -11.15 14.53
C THR A 375 15.35 -10.62 15.90
N LEU A 376 16.29 -10.14 16.72
CA LEU A 376 16.00 -9.53 18.03
C LEU A 376 15.20 -8.24 17.87
N TYR A 377 15.57 -7.39 16.92
CA TYR A 377 14.81 -6.17 16.59
C TYR A 377 13.37 -6.50 16.22
N PHE A 378 13.16 -7.44 15.28
CA PHE A 378 11.81 -7.86 14.90
C PHE A 378 11.02 -8.43 16.09
N ALA A 379 11.63 -9.35 16.85
CA ALA A 379 10.96 -9.97 17.99
C ALA A 379 10.56 -8.93 19.04
N PHE A 380 11.45 -7.99 19.36
CA PHE A 380 11.18 -6.93 20.33
C PHE A 380 10.11 -5.96 19.80
N THR A 381 10.27 -5.43 18.59
CA THR A 381 9.31 -4.46 18.03
C THR A 381 7.94 -5.11 17.78
N PHE A 382 7.90 -6.39 17.39
CA PHE A 382 6.63 -7.13 17.26
C PHE A 382 5.95 -7.32 18.61
N ALA A 383 6.69 -7.74 19.66
CA ALA A 383 6.13 -7.93 20.99
C ALA A 383 5.56 -6.62 21.55
N MET A 384 6.29 -5.51 21.38
CA MET A 384 5.82 -4.17 21.82
C MET A 384 4.61 -3.71 20.99
N THR A 385 4.64 -3.88 19.68
CA THR A 385 3.49 -3.58 18.80
C THR A 385 2.27 -4.41 19.20
N PHE A 386 2.45 -5.71 19.41
CA PHE A 386 1.37 -6.60 19.84
C PHE A 386 0.77 -6.15 21.17
N TRP A 387 1.62 -5.80 22.15
CA TRP A 387 1.16 -5.29 23.43
C TRP A 387 0.36 -3.98 23.27
N ILE A 388 0.86 -3.02 22.50
CA ILE A 388 0.16 -1.77 22.17
C ILE A 388 -1.23 -2.06 21.56
N PHE A 389 -1.30 -3.02 20.63
CA PHE A 389 -2.55 -3.39 19.98
C PHE A 389 -3.53 -4.05 20.96
N VAL A 390 -3.05 -4.86 21.89
CA VAL A 390 -3.89 -5.45 22.95
C VAL A 390 -4.45 -4.36 23.87
N GLU A 391 -3.64 -3.39 24.29
CA GLU A 391 -4.11 -2.28 25.13
C GLU A 391 -5.12 -1.40 24.38
N ASN A 392 -4.86 -1.09 23.11
CA ASN A 392 -5.82 -0.36 22.28
C ASN A 392 -7.13 -1.14 22.08
N ALA A 393 -7.06 -2.47 21.85
CA ALA A 393 -8.25 -3.30 21.76
C ALA A 393 -9.08 -3.27 23.02
N ARG A 394 -8.45 -3.39 24.19
CA ARG A 394 -9.16 -3.29 25.50
C ARG A 394 -9.82 -1.94 25.69
N TRP A 395 -9.13 -0.88 25.34
CA TRP A 395 -9.67 0.48 25.38
C TRP A 395 -10.90 0.61 24.46
N PHE A 396 -10.82 0.10 23.25
CA PHE A 396 -11.95 0.08 22.31
C PHE A 396 -13.13 -0.75 22.82
N ASP A 397 -12.86 -1.97 23.28
CA ASP A 397 -13.92 -2.87 23.76
C ASP A 397 -14.70 -2.26 24.93
N HIS A 398 -14.00 -1.52 25.81
CA HIS A 398 -14.65 -0.78 26.91
C HIS A 398 -15.62 0.28 26.35
N TRP A 399 -15.16 1.18 25.49
CA TRP A 399 -15.99 2.27 24.96
C TRP A 399 -17.06 1.79 24.00
N LEU A 400 -16.79 0.74 23.22
CA LEU A 400 -17.81 0.12 22.36
C LEU A 400 -18.93 -0.53 23.19
N GLY A 401 -18.60 -1.16 24.33
CA GLY A 401 -19.60 -1.70 25.23
C GLY A 401 -20.53 -0.62 25.81
N GLU A 402 -19.98 0.54 26.18
CA GLU A 402 -20.77 1.70 26.61
C GLU A 402 -21.62 2.28 25.48
N ALA A 403 -21.07 2.42 24.26
CA ALA A 403 -21.80 2.88 23.11
C ALA A 403 -22.98 1.96 22.78
N GLU A 404 -22.79 0.65 22.83
CA GLU A 404 -23.87 -0.32 22.60
C GLU A 404 -24.96 -0.26 23.72
N ALA A 405 -24.57 -0.02 24.96
CA ALA A 405 -25.51 0.14 26.07
C ALA A 405 -26.38 1.43 25.95
N MET A 406 -25.84 2.46 25.28
CA MET A 406 -26.52 3.73 25.02
C MET A 406 -27.32 3.74 23.72
N ARG A 407 -27.30 2.67 22.93
CA ARG A 407 -27.92 2.60 21.61
C ARG A 407 -29.39 3.00 21.62
N GLY A 408 -29.79 3.83 20.65
CA GLY A 408 -31.17 4.33 20.55
C GLY A 408 -31.54 5.36 21.61
N THR A 409 -30.56 5.90 22.34
CA THR A 409 -30.79 6.96 23.33
C THR A 409 -30.17 8.28 22.87
N PRO A 410 -30.69 9.44 23.35
CA PRO A 410 -30.11 10.74 23.08
C PRO A 410 -28.82 11.00 23.92
N ALA A 411 -28.31 9.99 24.60
CA ALA A 411 -27.15 10.13 25.46
C ALA A 411 -25.87 10.35 24.65
N ILE A 412 -25.01 11.24 25.14
CA ILE A 412 -23.71 11.55 24.54
C ILE A 412 -22.65 10.68 25.24
N LEU A 413 -21.94 9.85 24.47
CA LEU A 413 -20.79 9.09 24.97
C LEU A 413 -19.61 10.03 25.20
N SER A 414 -19.22 10.22 26.45
CA SER A 414 -18.07 11.05 26.82
C SER A 414 -16.83 10.17 27.03
N ILE A 415 -15.95 10.14 26.01
CA ILE A 415 -14.67 9.43 26.08
C ILE A 415 -13.64 10.35 26.78
N THR A 416 -13.36 10.10 28.04
CA THR A 416 -12.46 10.92 28.86
C THR A 416 -10.99 10.51 28.77
N GLU A 417 -10.72 9.27 28.37
CA GLU A 417 -9.37 8.72 28.24
C GLU A 417 -8.97 8.61 26.78
N ARG A 418 -7.76 9.08 26.46
CA ARG A 418 -7.20 8.90 25.14
C ARG A 418 -6.76 7.45 24.91
N PRO A 419 -6.81 6.96 23.66
CA PRO A 419 -6.24 5.66 23.32
C PRO A 419 -4.77 5.60 23.77
N PRO A 420 -4.32 4.49 24.36
CA PRO A 420 -2.92 4.32 24.68
C PRO A 420 -2.04 4.46 23.43
N TYR A 421 -0.96 5.24 23.52
CA TYR A 421 0.05 5.33 22.44
C TYR A 421 -0.45 5.86 21.09
N GLU A 422 -1.28 6.88 21.07
CA GLU A 422 -1.83 7.47 19.84
C GLU A 422 -0.83 8.30 19.02
N GLU A 423 0.34 8.66 19.57
CA GLU A 423 1.29 9.55 18.91
C GLU A 423 2.13 8.88 17.83
N GLU A 424 1.96 9.28 16.56
CA GLU A 424 2.74 8.80 15.40
C GLU A 424 4.26 8.95 15.59
N LEU A 425 4.71 9.98 16.31
CA LEU A 425 6.12 10.26 16.53
C LEU A 425 6.85 9.09 17.22
N TRP A 426 6.18 8.40 18.14
CA TRP A 426 6.75 7.24 18.81
C TRP A 426 7.05 6.09 17.87
N THR A 427 6.23 5.86 16.85
CA THR A 427 6.48 4.84 15.81
C THR A 427 7.83 5.07 15.14
N TYR A 428 8.12 6.32 14.77
CA TYR A 428 9.35 6.66 14.06
C TYR A 428 10.60 6.56 14.93
N LEU A 429 10.47 6.87 16.22
CA LEU A 429 11.60 6.84 17.15
C LEU A 429 11.90 5.43 17.67
N THR A 430 10.89 4.60 17.85
CA THR A 430 10.99 3.29 18.51
C THR A 430 10.91 2.11 17.56
N GLY A 431 10.33 2.29 16.38
CA GLY A 431 9.98 1.21 15.45
C GLY A 431 8.77 0.38 15.92
N PHE A 432 8.02 0.86 16.94
CA PHE A 432 6.78 0.23 17.36
C PHE A 432 5.63 0.78 16.51
N HIS A 433 4.80 -0.11 16.00
CA HIS A 433 3.65 0.32 15.21
C HIS A 433 2.45 0.55 16.11
N HIS A 434 1.78 1.68 15.92
CA HIS A 434 0.55 2.00 16.60
C HIS A 434 -0.47 2.60 15.64
N TYR A 435 -1.72 2.50 16.03
CA TYR A 435 -2.85 2.86 15.22
C TYR A 435 -3.57 4.06 15.84
N ALA A 436 -3.68 5.12 15.05
CA ALA A 436 -4.45 6.30 15.46
C ALA A 436 -5.95 6.04 15.25
N VAL A 437 -6.71 6.20 16.32
CA VAL A 437 -8.17 5.98 16.32
C VAL A 437 -8.92 7.10 15.60
N GLY A 438 -8.31 8.27 15.50
CA GLY A 438 -8.86 9.42 14.80
C GLY A 438 -9.94 10.19 15.57
N LEU A 439 -10.25 9.82 16.83
CA LEU A 439 -11.17 10.59 17.66
C LEU A 439 -10.59 11.96 18.01
N LYS A 440 -11.44 12.97 18.05
CA LYS A 440 -11.06 14.36 18.35
C LYS A 440 -11.75 14.84 19.62
N SER A 441 -11.16 15.87 20.25
CA SER A 441 -11.72 16.48 21.46
C SER A 441 -13.00 17.29 21.22
N ASP A 442 -13.24 17.69 19.97
CA ASP A 442 -14.45 18.39 19.57
C ASP A 442 -15.57 17.38 19.28
N PRO A 443 -16.66 17.35 20.05
CA PRO A 443 -17.78 16.45 19.81
C PRO A 443 -18.45 16.62 18.43
N ALA A 444 -18.44 17.85 17.91
CA ALA A 444 -18.98 18.17 16.61
C ALA A 444 -18.05 17.80 15.43
N HIS A 445 -16.85 17.30 15.71
CA HIS A 445 -15.94 16.88 14.66
C HIS A 445 -16.60 15.74 13.84
N TRP A 446 -16.57 15.88 12.52
CA TRP A 446 -17.24 14.96 11.59
C TRP A 446 -16.96 13.47 11.87
N GLY A 447 -15.74 13.10 12.26
CA GLY A 447 -15.37 11.71 12.60
C GLY A 447 -16.07 11.20 13.86
N ASN A 448 -16.20 12.06 14.89
CA ASN A 448 -16.94 11.73 16.12
C ASN A 448 -18.44 11.63 15.85
N ALA A 449 -19.00 12.54 15.05
CA ALA A 449 -20.40 12.52 14.64
C ALA A 449 -20.72 11.25 13.81
N ALA A 450 -19.84 10.86 12.87
CA ALA A 450 -20.02 9.65 12.09
C ALA A 450 -19.94 8.37 12.97
N MET A 451 -19.05 8.33 13.97
CA MET A 451 -19.01 7.24 14.95
C MET A 451 -20.29 7.17 15.76
N ALA A 452 -20.78 8.30 16.29
CA ALA A 452 -22.03 8.37 17.04
C ALA A 452 -23.21 7.85 16.20
N ARG A 453 -23.30 8.29 14.95
CA ARG A 453 -24.31 7.81 14.00
C ARG A 453 -24.19 6.32 13.70
N PHE A 454 -22.95 5.80 13.61
CA PHE A 454 -22.70 4.38 13.39
C PHE A 454 -23.20 3.51 14.54
N TYR A 455 -23.07 3.96 15.78
CA TYR A 455 -23.52 3.23 16.98
C TYR A 455 -24.96 3.62 17.41
N ASP A 456 -25.59 4.56 16.69
CA ASP A 456 -26.95 5.05 17.00
C ASP A 456 -27.04 5.63 18.42
N ILE A 457 -26.09 6.50 18.76
CA ILE A 457 -25.99 7.21 20.04
C ILE A 457 -25.91 8.73 19.78
N GLY A 458 -26.32 9.53 20.79
CA GLY A 458 -26.30 10.97 20.70
C GLY A 458 -27.35 11.43 19.68
N GLY A 459 -28.60 11.49 20.09
CA GLY A 459 -29.67 12.07 19.26
C GLY A 459 -29.31 13.47 18.78
N GLU A 460 -30.00 13.90 17.72
CA GLU A 460 -29.92 15.18 17.03
C GLU A 460 -29.59 16.36 17.91
#